data_f0967c1833fd6075d08340e88d7c56fc
#
_entry.id   f0967c1833fd6075d08340e88d7c56fc
#
_cell.length_a   1.000
_cell.length_b   1.000
_cell.length_c   1.000
_cell.angle_alpha   90.00
_cell.angle_beta   90.00
_cell.angle_gamma   90.00
#
_symmetry.space_group_name_H-M   'P 1'
#
loop_
_entity.id
_entity.type
_entity.pdbx_description
1 polymer ?
#
loop_
_entity_poly.entity_id
_entity_poly.type
_entity_poly.pdbx_seq_one_letter_code
_entity_poly.pdbx_strand_id
1 'polypeptide(L)'
;MKPIYILNGPNLNLLGLREPGIYGQETIADLEARCAAKAKSLGLQITFRQTNTEGELIGWVHEAQGKASGIIINGAGYTHTSVALHDALKAVNIP
;
A
#
# COMPACT_ATOMS: atom_id res chain seq x y z
N MET A 1 6.41 -0.11 -19.05
CA MET A 1 7.05 -0.11 -17.72
C MET A 1 6.08 -0.66 -16.68
N LYS A 2 6.56 -1.55 -15.82
CA LYS A 2 5.73 -2.10 -14.75
C LYS A 2 5.52 -1.06 -13.65
N PRO A 3 4.31 -0.93 -13.11
CA PRO A 3 4.05 0.03 -12.06
C PRO A 3 4.69 -0.36 -10.73
N ILE A 4 4.81 0.63 -9.84
CA ILE A 4 5.09 0.40 -8.43
C ILE A 4 3.75 0.16 -7.75
N TYR A 5 3.64 -0.94 -7.00
CA TYR A 5 2.46 -1.21 -6.18
C TYR A 5 2.59 -0.49 -4.86
N ILE A 6 1.60 0.34 -4.55
CA ILE A 6 1.48 1.00 -3.25
C ILE A 6 0.28 0.38 -2.55
N LEU A 7 0.57 -0.41 -1.52
CA LEU A 7 -0.42 -1.25 -0.85
C LEU A 7 -0.64 -0.78 0.58
N ASN A 8 -1.89 -0.58 0.94
CA ASN A 8 -2.28 -0.01 2.23
C ASN A 8 -3.21 -0.97 2.97
N GLY A 9 -2.89 -1.23 4.23
CA GLY A 9 -3.58 -2.17 5.08
C GLY A 9 -4.80 -1.62 5.80
N PRO A 10 -5.24 -2.30 6.86
CA PRO A 10 -6.52 -2.05 7.50
C PRO A 10 -6.60 -0.67 8.15
N ASN A 11 -7.80 -0.13 8.14
CA ASN A 11 -8.17 1.14 8.76
C ASN A 11 -7.59 2.37 8.08
N LEU A 12 -6.73 2.23 7.08
CA LEU A 12 -6.18 3.39 6.37
C LEU A 12 -7.22 4.09 5.52
N ASN A 13 -8.34 3.42 5.21
CA ASN A 13 -9.50 4.07 4.60
C ASN A 13 -10.15 5.11 5.52
N LEU A 14 -9.81 5.11 6.81
CA LEU A 14 -10.35 6.06 7.79
C LEU A 14 -9.45 7.27 8.00
N LEU A 15 -8.34 7.38 7.25
CA LEU A 15 -7.47 8.55 7.34
C LEU A 15 -8.26 9.85 7.13
N GLY A 16 -7.99 10.84 7.96
CA GLY A 16 -8.66 12.13 7.91
C GLY A 16 -10.05 12.15 8.55
N LEU A 17 -10.62 10.97 8.83
CA LEU A 17 -11.96 10.83 9.39
C LEU A 17 -11.92 10.44 10.88
N ARG A 18 -10.79 9.89 11.33
CA ARG A 18 -10.61 9.38 12.68
C ARG A 18 -9.66 10.31 13.45
N GLU A 19 -10.17 10.93 14.51
CA GLU A 19 -9.39 11.78 15.40
C GLU A 19 -8.44 12.73 14.63
N PRO A 20 -8.99 13.61 13.76
CA PRO A 20 -8.15 14.44 12.89
C PRO A 20 -7.21 15.38 13.65
N GLY A 21 -7.54 15.73 14.90
CA GLY A 21 -6.65 16.54 15.75
C GLY A 21 -5.38 15.80 16.17
N ILE A 22 -5.35 14.47 16.07
CA ILE A 22 -4.20 13.64 16.46
C ILE A 22 -3.47 13.12 15.22
N TYR A 23 -4.23 12.59 14.25
CA TYR A 23 -3.69 11.89 13.08
C TYR A 23 -3.69 12.73 11.79
N GLY A 24 -4.18 13.99 11.87
CA GLY A 24 -4.26 14.86 10.71
C GLY A 24 -5.57 14.70 9.94
N GLN A 25 -5.74 15.53 8.93
CA GLN A 25 -6.99 15.60 8.15
C GLN A 25 -6.85 15.02 6.74
N GLU A 26 -5.64 14.64 6.31
CA GLU A 26 -5.42 14.07 5.00
C GLU A 26 -6.12 12.71 4.89
N THR A 27 -6.95 12.55 3.85
CA THR A 27 -7.63 11.29 3.60
C THR A 27 -6.76 10.35 2.77
N ILE A 28 -7.19 9.08 2.65
CA ILE A 28 -6.48 8.16 1.77
C ILE A 28 -6.56 8.59 0.30
N ALA A 29 -7.65 9.22 -0.11
CA ALA A 29 -7.77 9.77 -1.45
C ALA A 29 -6.77 10.90 -1.68
N ASP A 30 -6.53 11.75 -0.68
CA ASP A 30 -5.51 12.79 -0.74
C ASP A 30 -4.11 12.19 -0.86
N LEU A 31 -3.84 11.13 -0.10
CA LEU A 31 -2.57 10.41 -0.15
C LEU A 31 -2.36 9.79 -1.53
N GLU A 32 -3.38 9.16 -2.07
CA GLU A 32 -3.31 8.59 -3.43
C GLU A 32 -2.98 9.66 -4.46
N ALA A 33 -3.63 10.81 -4.38
CA ALA A 33 -3.40 11.92 -5.31
C ALA A 33 -1.95 12.43 -5.20
N ARG A 34 -1.41 12.52 -3.99
CA ARG A 34 0.00 12.92 -3.80
C ARG A 34 0.96 11.91 -4.37
N CYS A 35 0.70 10.62 -4.18
CA CYS A 35 1.53 9.56 -4.74
C CYS A 35 1.48 9.58 -6.27
N ALA A 36 0.30 9.78 -6.85
CA ALA A 36 0.13 9.86 -8.29
C ALA A 36 0.89 11.04 -8.88
N ALA A 37 0.81 12.21 -8.22
CA ALA A 37 1.52 13.41 -8.67
C ALA A 37 3.04 13.20 -8.61
N LYS A 38 3.53 12.61 -7.53
CA LYS A 38 4.96 12.32 -7.38
C LYS A 38 5.44 11.34 -8.43
N ALA A 39 4.68 10.27 -8.66
CA ALA A 39 5.00 9.28 -9.68
C ALA A 39 5.09 9.92 -11.06
N LYS A 40 4.11 10.77 -11.40
CA LYS A 40 4.11 11.47 -12.68
C LYS A 40 5.35 12.32 -12.84
N SER A 41 5.76 13.04 -11.79
CA SER A 41 6.96 13.89 -11.84
C SER A 41 8.24 13.08 -12.05
N LEU A 42 8.23 11.80 -11.65
CA LEU A 42 9.39 10.89 -11.79
C LEU A 42 9.30 10.00 -13.03
N GLY A 43 8.26 10.15 -13.84
CA GLY A 43 8.05 9.29 -15.01
C GLY A 43 7.66 7.87 -14.66
N LEU A 44 7.05 7.65 -13.49
CA LEU A 44 6.66 6.32 -13.00
C LEU A 44 5.15 6.16 -13.03
N GLN A 45 4.71 4.90 -13.11
CA GLN A 45 3.31 4.52 -12.93
C GLN A 45 3.13 3.86 -11.57
N ILE A 46 1.97 4.02 -10.96
CA ILE A 46 1.65 3.39 -9.70
C ILE A 46 0.32 2.64 -9.79
N THR A 47 0.19 1.61 -8.96
CA THR A 47 -1.07 0.95 -8.67
C THR A 47 -1.29 1.13 -7.17
N PHE A 48 -2.25 1.96 -6.79
CA PHE A 48 -2.53 2.31 -5.40
C PHE A 48 -3.78 1.58 -4.95
N ARG A 49 -3.65 0.78 -3.87
CA ARG A 49 -4.76 -0.03 -3.35
C ARG A 49 -4.79 0.02 -1.83
N GLN A 50 -5.96 -0.20 -1.26
CA GLN A 50 -6.17 -0.30 0.17
C GLN A 50 -7.15 -1.43 0.44
N THR A 51 -6.91 -2.20 1.49
CA THR A 51 -7.84 -3.23 1.94
C THR A 51 -7.80 -3.40 3.44
N ASN A 52 -8.93 -3.84 4.01
CA ASN A 52 -9.01 -4.27 5.40
C ASN A 52 -8.86 -5.79 5.55
N THR A 53 -8.70 -6.51 4.45
CA THR A 53 -8.65 -7.97 4.41
C THR A 53 -7.22 -8.45 4.29
N GLU A 54 -6.72 -9.17 5.29
CA GLU A 54 -5.35 -9.68 5.31
C GLU A 54 -5.05 -10.55 4.08
N GLY A 55 -5.97 -11.48 3.76
CA GLY A 55 -5.79 -12.38 2.62
C GLY A 55 -5.70 -11.64 1.29
N GLU A 56 -6.48 -10.58 1.13
CA GLU A 56 -6.43 -9.77 -0.09
C GLU A 56 -5.10 -9.04 -0.20
N LEU A 57 -4.61 -8.49 0.90
CA LEU A 57 -3.31 -7.81 0.92
C LEU A 57 -2.18 -8.79 0.53
N ILE A 58 -2.19 -9.98 1.09
CA ILE A 58 -1.24 -11.04 0.76
C ILE A 58 -1.32 -11.40 -0.72
N GLY A 59 -2.53 -11.54 -1.26
CA GLY A 59 -2.73 -11.83 -2.67
C GLY A 59 -2.15 -10.76 -3.59
N TRP A 60 -2.26 -9.50 -3.20
CA TRP A 60 -1.67 -8.41 -3.96
C TRP A 60 -0.14 -8.45 -3.94
N VAL A 61 0.47 -8.86 -2.82
CA VAL A 61 1.92 -9.06 -2.76
C VAL A 61 2.34 -10.16 -3.76
N HIS A 62 1.60 -11.27 -3.80
CA HIS A 62 1.86 -12.34 -4.78
C HIS A 62 1.70 -11.83 -6.22
N GLU A 63 0.65 -11.06 -6.48
CA GLU A 63 0.40 -10.49 -7.80
C GLU A 63 1.56 -9.61 -8.25
N ALA A 64 2.13 -8.85 -7.34
CA ALA A 64 3.20 -7.90 -7.64
C ALA A 64 4.45 -8.59 -8.20
N GLN A 65 4.71 -9.85 -7.83
CA GLN A 65 5.87 -10.59 -8.32
C GLN A 65 5.98 -10.58 -9.84
N GLY A 66 4.85 -10.65 -10.55
CA GLY A 66 4.85 -10.66 -12.01
C GLY A 66 4.47 -9.35 -12.67
N LYS A 67 3.87 -8.43 -11.93
CA LYS A 67 3.21 -7.24 -12.50
C LYS A 67 3.76 -5.91 -12.02
N ALA A 68 4.59 -5.91 -10.98
CA ALA A 68 5.12 -4.68 -10.41
C ALA A 68 6.64 -4.64 -10.52
N SER A 69 7.18 -3.42 -10.57
CA SER A 69 8.62 -3.20 -10.48
C SER A 69 9.11 -3.05 -9.04
N GLY A 70 8.19 -2.83 -8.11
CA GLY A 70 8.49 -2.72 -6.68
C GLY A 70 7.22 -2.59 -5.87
N ILE A 71 7.34 -2.71 -4.56
CA ILE A 71 6.24 -2.60 -3.61
C ILE A 71 6.59 -1.58 -2.55
N ILE A 72 5.67 -0.64 -2.31
CA ILE A 72 5.67 0.21 -1.13
C ILE A 72 4.46 -0.23 -0.32
N ILE A 73 4.67 -0.67 0.92
CA ILE A 73 3.58 -1.21 1.72
C ILE A 73 3.50 -0.55 3.08
N ASN A 74 2.28 -0.16 3.47
CA ASN A 74 1.94 0.21 4.82
C ASN A 74 0.95 -0.83 5.36
N GLY A 75 1.46 -1.81 6.07
CA GLY A 75 0.66 -2.90 6.61
C GLY A 75 -0.23 -2.51 7.78
N ALA A 76 -0.06 -1.29 8.31
CA ALA A 76 -0.80 -0.82 9.48
C ALA A 76 -0.73 -1.83 10.63
N GLY A 77 -1.88 -2.24 11.20
CA GLY A 77 -1.90 -3.21 12.29
C GLY A 77 -1.29 -4.57 11.95
N TYR A 78 -1.34 -4.98 10.69
CA TYR A 78 -0.75 -6.25 10.27
C TYR A 78 0.78 -6.26 10.37
N THR A 79 1.41 -5.11 10.43
CA THR A 79 2.85 -5.00 10.67
C THR A 79 3.26 -5.71 11.96
N HIS A 80 2.38 -5.70 12.96
CA HIS A 80 2.66 -6.28 14.28
C HIS A 80 2.12 -7.70 14.44
N THR A 81 1.16 -8.12 13.64
CA THR A 81 0.41 -9.36 13.88
C THR A 81 0.45 -10.37 12.75
N SER A 82 0.72 -9.95 11.52
CA SER A 82 0.62 -10.87 10.38
C SER A 82 1.96 -11.50 10.03
N VAL A 83 2.14 -12.73 10.50
CA VAL A 83 3.26 -13.58 10.07
C VAL A 83 3.13 -13.92 8.59
N ALA A 84 1.90 -14.16 8.13
CA ALA A 84 1.64 -14.51 6.73
C ALA A 84 2.03 -13.38 5.77
N LEU A 85 1.77 -12.13 6.13
CA LEU A 85 2.16 -10.99 5.30
C LEU A 85 3.68 -10.86 5.25
N HIS A 86 4.36 -10.99 6.36
CA HIS A 86 5.83 -10.97 6.42
C HIS A 86 6.43 -12.06 5.54
N ASP A 87 5.87 -13.28 5.60
CA ASP A 87 6.32 -14.39 4.80
C ASP A 87 6.12 -14.13 3.30
N ALA A 88 4.96 -13.59 2.94
CA ALA A 88 4.67 -13.23 1.54
C ALA A 88 5.69 -12.23 0.99
N LEU A 89 6.03 -11.20 1.78
CA LEU A 89 7.00 -10.20 1.38
C LEU A 89 8.40 -10.78 1.20
N LYS A 90 8.77 -11.78 2.01
CA LYS A 90 10.05 -12.47 1.85
C LYS A 90 10.05 -13.38 0.63
N ALA A 91 8.91 -13.88 0.20
CA ALA A 91 8.81 -14.84 -0.89
C ALA A 91 8.94 -14.21 -2.27
N VAL A 92 8.64 -12.89 -2.41
CA VAL A 92 8.74 -12.20 -3.69
C VAL A 92 10.15 -11.65 -3.90
N ASN A 93 10.58 -11.62 -5.17
CA ASN A 93 11.94 -11.23 -5.56
C ASN A 93 12.01 -9.82 -6.18
N ILE A 94 11.19 -8.91 -5.71
CA ILE A 94 11.20 -7.50 -6.15
C ILE A 94 11.42 -6.58 -4.94
N PRO A 95 12.01 -5.39 -5.17
CA PRO A 95 12.20 -4.43 -4.08
C PRO A 95 10.89 -3.92 -3.50
#